data_a55c335fc6f095c457c436329e5dc6f8
#
_entry.id   a55c335fc6f095c457c436329e5dc6f8
#
_cell.length_a   1.000
_cell.length_b   1.000
_cell.length_c   1.000
_cell.angle_alpha   90.00
_cell.angle_beta   90.00
_cell.angle_gamma   90.00
#
_symmetry.space_group_name_H-M   'P 1'
#
loop_
_entity.id
_entity.type
_entity.pdbx_description
1 polymer ?
#
loop_
_entity_poly.entity_id
_entity_poly.type
_entity_poly.pdbx_seq_one_letter_code
_entity_poly.pdbx_strand_id
1 'polypeptide(L)'
;MREHLEAKQILVVEDDEDIADLVAHHLRQAGYLTRIVNRGEEVLSVVRSDPPDLMVLDLMLPTINGLEICRAIRSSPETASLPIIILTAKSEEADRVVGLEVGGDDYVTKPFSPKELVARVGAVLRRSTRGVREHRTLRIGPLAIDADRHVVLLDGVEVTLTAKEFLLLKYLVEHRGRVLSRDVLLSDVWGYKYTGSTRTVDVHIRRLREKLPVLSEAITTVKQFGYKLVEIPL
;
A
#
# COMPACT_ATOMS: atom_id res chain seq x y z
N MET A 1 5.35 18.32 28.44
CA MET A 1 5.63 19.11 27.23
C MET A 1 4.88 18.41 26.09
N ARG A 2 3.72 18.93 25.65
CA ARG A 2 2.94 18.38 24.54
C ARG A 2 3.67 18.80 23.26
N GLU A 3 4.24 17.83 22.54
CA GLU A 3 4.70 18.07 21.16
C GLU A 3 3.52 18.67 20.37
N HIS A 4 3.72 19.83 19.78
CA HIS A 4 2.84 20.36 18.76
C HIS A 4 2.92 19.42 17.56
N LEU A 5 2.02 18.43 17.51
CA LEU A 5 1.74 17.69 16.28
C LEU A 5 1.12 18.70 15.30
N GLU A 6 1.90 19.15 14.33
CA GLU A 6 1.37 19.93 13.22
C GLU A 6 0.21 19.16 12.60
N ALA A 7 -0.91 19.86 12.39
CA ALA A 7 -2.11 19.23 11.83
C ALA A 7 -1.80 18.78 10.40
N LYS A 8 -2.08 17.50 10.09
CA LYS A 8 -1.81 16.90 8.79
C LYS A 8 -2.68 17.50 7.70
N GLN A 9 -2.06 17.83 6.55
CA GLN A 9 -2.70 18.44 5.41
C GLN A 9 -3.17 17.38 4.39
N ILE A 10 -4.45 17.39 4.08
CA ILE A 10 -5.07 16.49 3.11
C ILE A 10 -5.48 17.27 1.86
N LEU A 11 -4.97 16.85 0.71
CA LEU A 11 -5.42 17.35 -0.58
C LEU A 11 -6.64 16.55 -1.05
N VAL A 12 -7.76 17.22 -1.29
CA VAL A 12 -8.98 16.60 -1.85
C VAL A 12 -9.08 17.02 -3.31
N VAL A 13 -9.06 16.04 -4.21
CA VAL A 13 -9.16 16.23 -5.66
C VAL A 13 -10.47 15.61 -6.12
N GLU A 14 -11.45 16.47 -6.40
CA GLU A 14 -12.83 16.10 -6.74
C GLU A 14 -13.44 17.24 -7.53
N ASP A 15 -14.04 16.99 -8.68
CA ASP A 15 -14.67 18.00 -9.53
C ASP A 15 -16.08 18.36 -9.07
N ASP A 16 -16.79 17.46 -8.41
CA ASP A 16 -18.08 17.75 -7.77
C ASP A 16 -17.85 18.53 -6.46
N GLU A 17 -18.25 19.81 -6.46
CA GLU A 17 -18.06 20.73 -5.34
C GLU A 17 -18.77 20.23 -4.07
N ASP A 18 -19.97 19.64 -4.18
CA ASP A 18 -20.74 19.15 -3.04
C ASP A 18 -20.04 17.95 -2.39
N ILE A 19 -19.46 17.06 -3.20
CA ILE A 19 -18.68 15.90 -2.71
C ILE A 19 -17.37 16.37 -2.09
N ALA A 20 -16.66 17.29 -2.76
CA ALA A 20 -15.41 17.86 -2.27
C ALA A 20 -15.60 18.53 -0.90
N ASP A 21 -16.64 19.36 -0.77
CA ASP A 21 -16.95 20.06 0.47
C ASP A 21 -17.39 19.08 1.58
N LEU A 22 -18.20 18.06 1.26
CA LEU A 22 -18.58 17.01 2.20
C LEU A 22 -17.34 16.28 2.76
N VAL A 23 -16.43 15.87 1.88
CA VAL A 23 -15.18 15.20 2.25
C VAL A 23 -14.33 16.13 3.13
N ALA A 24 -14.09 17.34 2.67
CA ALA A 24 -13.28 18.32 3.39
C ALA A 24 -13.86 18.67 4.75
N HIS A 25 -15.18 18.82 4.86
CA HIS A 25 -15.88 19.09 6.12
C HIS A 25 -15.59 17.98 7.16
N HIS A 26 -15.77 16.71 6.78
CA HIS A 26 -15.55 15.60 7.71
C HIS A 26 -14.07 15.41 8.08
N LEU A 27 -13.15 15.66 7.15
CA LEU A 27 -11.73 15.65 7.44
C LEU A 27 -11.33 16.77 8.42
N ARG A 28 -11.86 17.99 8.25
CA ARG A 28 -11.64 19.09 9.19
C ARG A 28 -12.20 18.79 10.59
N GLN A 29 -13.39 18.20 10.66
CA GLN A 29 -13.97 17.76 11.94
C GLN A 29 -13.08 16.71 12.64
N ALA A 30 -12.34 15.91 11.88
CA ALA A 30 -11.38 14.93 12.42
C ALA A 30 -10.01 15.55 12.78
N GLY A 31 -9.83 16.87 12.61
CA GLY A 31 -8.61 17.59 13.00
C GLY A 31 -7.56 17.71 11.89
N TYR A 32 -7.89 17.40 10.64
CA TYR A 32 -7.01 17.59 9.48
C TYR A 32 -7.15 18.98 8.87
N LEU A 33 -6.07 19.51 8.30
CA LEU A 33 -6.14 20.62 7.37
C LEU A 33 -6.54 20.09 5.99
N THR A 34 -7.37 20.82 5.25
CA THR A 34 -7.81 20.38 3.92
C THR A 34 -7.62 21.46 2.89
N ARG A 35 -7.13 21.07 1.73
CA ARG A 35 -7.09 21.87 0.51
C ARG A 35 -7.91 21.14 -0.55
N ILE A 36 -8.78 21.84 -1.26
CA ILE A 36 -9.60 21.32 -2.36
C ILE A 36 -9.00 21.75 -3.68
N VAL A 37 -8.94 20.84 -4.65
CA VAL A 37 -8.61 21.10 -6.05
C VAL A 37 -9.68 20.43 -6.92
N ASN A 38 -10.42 21.23 -7.69
CA ASN A 38 -11.53 20.72 -8.52
C ASN A 38 -11.10 20.42 -9.96
N ARG A 39 -9.84 20.66 -10.30
CA ARG A 39 -9.28 20.45 -11.64
C ARG A 39 -8.05 19.55 -11.61
N GLY A 40 -8.08 18.46 -12.37
CA GLY A 40 -6.98 17.51 -12.40
C GLY A 40 -5.64 18.10 -12.87
N GLU A 41 -5.69 19.08 -13.79
CA GLU A 41 -4.50 19.73 -14.35
C GLU A 41 -3.69 20.51 -13.30
N GLU A 42 -4.32 20.97 -12.24
CA GLU A 42 -3.67 21.77 -11.20
C GLU A 42 -2.96 20.89 -10.15
N VAL A 43 -3.31 19.61 -10.07
CA VAL A 43 -2.87 18.71 -8.99
C VAL A 43 -1.37 18.60 -8.88
N LEU A 44 -0.67 18.36 -10.00
CA LEU A 44 0.78 18.19 -9.99
C LEU A 44 1.51 19.47 -9.58
N SER A 45 0.99 20.63 -9.99
CA SER A 45 1.53 21.93 -9.60
C SER A 45 1.35 22.16 -8.11
N VAL A 46 0.16 21.88 -7.59
CA VAL A 46 -0.17 22.00 -6.17
C VAL A 46 0.68 21.08 -5.31
N VAL A 47 0.80 19.81 -5.68
CA VAL A 47 1.59 18.82 -4.92
C VAL A 47 3.08 19.18 -4.87
N ARG A 48 3.62 19.79 -5.93
CA ARG A 48 5.03 20.23 -5.95
C ARG A 48 5.28 21.51 -5.17
N SER A 49 4.35 22.47 -5.22
CA SER A 49 4.52 23.76 -4.53
C SER A 49 4.23 23.69 -3.03
N ASP A 50 3.29 22.83 -2.63
CA ASP A 50 2.82 22.68 -1.25
C ASP A 50 2.45 21.21 -0.99
N PRO A 51 3.45 20.35 -0.72
CA PRO A 51 3.26 18.90 -0.62
C PRO A 51 2.31 18.52 0.52
N PRO A 52 1.17 17.88 0.23
CA PRO A 52 0.26 17.40 1.28
C PRO A 52 0.79 16.12 1.94
N ASP A 53 0.28 15.82 3.13
CA ASP A 53 0.59 14.56 3.83
C ASP A 53 -0.16 13.35 3.24
N LEU A 54 -1.29 13.59 2.56
CA LEU A 54 -2.08 12.58 1.87
C LEU A 54 -2.97 13.26 0.83
N MET A 55 -3.22 12.55 -0.26
CA MET A 55 -4.18 12.95 -1.29
C MET A 55 -5.37 11.99 -1.33
N VAL A 56 -6.58 12.56 -1.37
CA VAL A 56 -7.83 11.87 -1.73
C VAL A 56 -8.15 12.26 -3.17
N LEU A 57 -8.20 11.29 -4.08
CA LEU A 57 -8.26 11.51 -5.52
C LEU A 57 -9.44 10.80 -6.15
N ASP A 58 -10.35 11.54 -6.78
CA ASP A 58 -11.34 10.94 -7.68
C ASP A 58 -10.69 10.52 -8.99
N LEU A 59 -11.10 9.35 -9.49
CA LEU A 59 -10.68 8.87 -10.80
C LEU A 59 -11.45 9.52 -11.96
N MET A 60 -12.68 9.94 -11.72
CA MET A 60 -13.62 10.39 -12.75
C MET A 60 -13.58 11.91 -12.97
N LEU A 61 -12.38 12.48 -13.05
CA LEU A 61 -12.23 13.90 -13.33
C LEU A 61 -12.49 14.20 -14.83
N PRO A 62 -13.06 15.38 -15.18
CA PRO A 62 -13.57 15.64 -16.54
C PRO A 62 -12.48 15.78 -17.60
N THR A 63 -11.30 16.26 -17.28
CA THR A 63 -10.26 16.64 -18.26
C THR A 63 -9.05 15.71 -18.26
N ILE A 64 -8.69 15.14 -17.11
CA ILE A 64 -7.58 14.22 -16.95
C ILE A 64 -8.01 13.05 -16.07
N ASN A 65 -7.71 11.84 -16.49
CA ASN A 65 -8.04 10.67 -15.69
C ASN A 65 -7.21 10.63 -14.41
N GLY A 66 -7.85 10.43 -13.25
CA GLY A 66 -7.16 10.33 -11.96
C GLY A 66 -6.06 9.26 -11.93
N LEU A 67 -6.16 8.19 -12.73
CA LEU A 67 -5.08 7.20 -12.89
C LEU A 67 -3.82 7.81 -13.54
N GLU A 68 -3.97 8.75 -14.45
CA GLU A 68 -2.84 9.45 -15.07
C GLU A 68 -2.15 10.37 -14.06
N ILE A 69 -2.93 11.06 -13.23
CA ILE A 69 -2.40 11.85 -12.10
C ILE A 69 -1.61 10.95 -11.15
N CYS A 70 -2.17 9.79 -10.79
CA CYS A 70 -1.52 8.84 -9.90
C CYS A 70 -0.19 8.35 -10.49
N ARG A 71 -0.15 7.96 -11.79
CA ARG A 71 1.08 7.58 -12.48
C ARG A 71 2.12 8.70 -12.48
N ALA A 72 1.71 9.93 -12.78
CA ALA A 72 2.60 11.07 -12.82
C ALA A 72 3.23 11.36 -11.44
N ILE A 73 2.45 11.24 -10.36
CA ILE A 73 2.95 11.36 -8.98
C ILE A 73 3.95 10.24 -8.66
N ARG A 74 3.66 8.99 -9.03
CA ARG A 74 4.53 7.85 -8.76
C ARG A 74 5.81 7.85 -9.59
N SER A 75 5.80 8.46 -10.77
CA SER A 75 6.99 8.54 -11.64
C SER A 75 8.02 9.59 -11.22
N SER A 76 7.66 10.55 -10.35
CA SER A 76 8.58 11.57 -9.84
C SER A 76 9.11 11.18 -8.46
N PRO A 77 10.44 11.05 -8.26
CA PRO A 77 11.03 10.69 -6.97
C PRO A 77 10.60 11.60 -5.81
N GLU A 78 10.33 12.87 -6.09
CA GLU A 78 9.93 13.88 -5.09
C GLU A 78 8.52 13.65 -4.55
N THR A 79 7.63 13.07 -5.36
CA THR A 79 6.22 12.88 -5.03
C THR A 79 5.82 11.41 -4.93
N ALA A 80 6.70 10.47 -5.30
CA ALA A 80 6.40 9.04 -5.35
C ALA A 80 5.93 8.44 -4.02
N SER A 81 6.37 9.02 -2.89
CA SER A 81 5.99 8.58 -1.54
C SER A 81 4.69 9.19 -1.01
N LEU A 82 4.06 10.14 -1.74
CA LEU A 82 2.80 10.75 -1.32
C LEU A 82 1.70 9.69 -1.21
N PRO A 83 1.08 9.51 -0.03
CA PRO A 83 -0.02 8.58 0.14
C PRO A 83 -1.26 9.04 -0.65
N ILE A 84 -1.89 8.11 -1.39
CA ILE A 84 -3.05 8.37 -2.24
C ILE A 84 -4.19 7.42 -1.88
N ILE A 85 -5.33 7.98 -1.48
CA ILE A 85 -6.60 7.25 -1.39
C ILE A 85 -7.43 7.56 -2.63
N ILE A 86 -7.78 6.53 -3.37
CA ILE A 86 -8.58 6.65 -4.60
C ILE A 86 -10.07 6.63 -4.27
N LEU A 87 -10.83 7.62 -4.75
CA LEU A 87 -12.29 7.56 -4.80
C LEU A 87 -12.72 7.03 -6.18
N THR A 88 -13.65 6.10 -6.23
CA THR A 88 -14.11 5.50 -7.50
C THR A 88 -15.60 5.17 -7.45
N ALA A 89 -16.32 5.47 -8.53
CA ALA A 89 -17.70 5.04 -8.72
C ALA A 89 -17.81 3.56 -9.16
N LYS A 90 -16.68 2.95 -9.59
CA LYS A 90 -16.66 1.62 -10.17
C LYS A 90 -16.49 0.54 -9.12
N SER A 91 -17.44 -0.38 -9.07
CA SER A 91 -17.47 -1.53 -8.17
C SER A 91 -16.80 -2.77 -8.76
N GLU A 92 -16.35 -2.75 -10.02
CA GLU A 92 -15.73 -3.90 -10.66
C GLU A 92 -14.34 -4.16 -10.09
N GLU A 93 -14.07 -5.41 -9.76
CA GLU A 93 -12.84 -5.88 -9.16
C GLU A 93 -11.60 -5.54 -10.00
N ALA A 94 -11.76 -5.50 -11.34
CA ALA A 94 -10.73 -5.12 -12.30
C ALA A 94 -10.27 -3.66 -12.12
N ASP A 95 -11.18 -2.72 -11.89
CA ASP A 95 -10.86 -1.30 -11.74
C ASP A 95 -10.15 -1.01 -10.40
N ARG A 96 -10.46 -1.81 -9.36
CA ARG A 96 -9.80 -1.73 -8.05
C ARG A 96 -8.37 -2.26 -8.10
N VAL A 97 -8.15 -3.33 -8.86
CA VAL A 97 -6.82 -3.90 -9.10
C VAL A 97 -5.98 -2.92 -9.90
N VAL A 98 -6.53 -2.32 -10.96
CA VAL A 98 -5.83 -1.30 -11.77
C VAL A 98 -5.45 -0.07 -10.93
N GLY A 99 -6.34 0.40 -10.05
CA GLY A 99 -6.05 1.53 -9.16
C GLY A 99 -4.90 1.27 -8.20
N LEU A 100 -4.81 0.05 -7.63
CA LEU A 100 -3.71 -0.36 -6.75
C LEU A 100 -2.42 -0.64 -7.54
N GLU A 101 -2.50 -1.24 -8.74
CA GLU A 101 -1.35 -1.46 -9.63
C GLU A 101 -0.74 -0.14 -10.12
N VAL A 102 -1.55 0.90 -10.26
CA VAL A 102 -1.12 2.25 -10.66
C VAL A 102 -0.51 3.03 -9.48
N GLY A 103 -0.63 2.52 -8.24
CA GLY A 103 0.05 3.08 -7.07
C GLY A 103 -0.83 3.81 -6.04
N GLY A 104 -2.14 3.55 -6.02
CA GLY A 104 -2.99 3.94 -4.90
C GLY A 104 -2.68 3.14 -3.63
N ASP A 105 -2.68 3.78 -2.47
CA ASP A 105 -2.42 3.12 -1.17
C ASP A 105 -3.67 2.51 -0.54
N ASP A 106 -4.84 3.06 -0.87
CA ASP A 106 -6.16 2.53 -0.51
C ASP A 106 -7.21 3.04 -1.52
N TYR A 107 -8.43 2.50 -1.48
CA TYR A 107 -9.53 2.98 -2.31
C TYR A 107 -10.84 2.96 -1.55
N VAL A 108 -11.76 3.84 -1.96
CA VAL A 108 -13.11 3.98 -1.41
C VAL A 108 -14.10 4.06 -2.56
N THR A 109 -15.10 3.21 -2.56
CA THR A 109 -16.14 3.19 -3.61
C THR A 109 -17.25 4.17 -3.28
N LYS A 110 -17.66 4.98 -4.27
CA LYS A 110 -18.84 5.84 -4.20
C LYS A 110 -20.12 4.98 -4.41
N PRO A 111 -21.21 5.15 -3.61
CA PRO A 111 -21.31 6.05 -2.46
C PRO A 111 -20.56 5.52 -1.22
N PHE A 112 -19.91 6.39 -0.48
CA PHE A 112 -19.15 6.04 0.71
C PHE A 112 -19.68 6.73 1.98
N SER A 113 -19.37 6.14 3.12
CA SER A 113 -19.59 6.80 4.40
C SER A 113 -18.44 7.77 4.69
N PRO A 114 -18.69 9.07 5.00
CA PRO A 114 -17.64 9.98 5.41
C PRO A 114 -16.81 9.48 6.59
N LYS A 115 -17.43 8.78 7.53
CA LYS A 115 -16.74 8.15 8.68
C LYS A 115 -15.75 7.06 8.21
N GLU A 116 -16.12 6.29 7.19
CA GLU A 116 -15.23 5.29 6.60
C GLU A 116 -14.02 5.94 5.96
N LEU A 117 -14.23 7.00 5.15
CA LEU A 117 -13.14 7.73 4.52
C LEU A 117 -12.17 8.32 5.56
N VAL A 118 -12.68 8.97 6.60
CA VAL A 118 -11.85 9.51 7.70
C VAL A 118 -11.05 8.40 8.40
N ALA A 119 -11.66 7.24 8.65
CA ALA A 119 -10.97 6.10 9.27
C ALA A 119 -9.83 5.58 8.37
N ARG A 120 -10.04 5.52 7.05
CA ARG A 120 -9.03 5.10 6.06
C ARG A 120 -7.91 6.12 5.95
N VAL A 121 -8.20 7.43 5.88
CA VAL A 121 -7.20 8.50 5.93
C VAL A 121 -6.32 8.35 7.16
N GLY A 122 -6.92 8.18 8.34
CA GLY A 122 -6.16 7.95 9.57
C GLY A 122 -5.30 6.67 9.53
N ALA A 123 -5.80 5.60 8.90
CA ALA A 123 -5.05 4.35 8.77
C ALA A 123 -3.86 4.48 7.81
N VAL A 124 -4.03 5.17 6.68
CA VAL A 124 -2.97 5.42 5.69
C VAL A 124 -1.91 6.36 6.28
N LEU A 125 -2.32 7.47 6.91
CA LEU A 125 -1.39 8.39 7.56
C LEU A 125 -0.59 7.74 8.70
N ARG A 126 -1.21 6.85 9.50
CA ARG A 126 -0.45 6.10 10.52
C ARG A 126 0.59 5.19 9.89
N ARG A 127 0.33 4.61 8.73
CA ARG A 127 1.31 3.79 7.98
C ARG A 127 2.45 4.67 7.46
N SER A 128 2.16 5.84 6.91
CA SER A 128 3.17 6.78 6.39
C SER A 128 3.98 7.47 7.51
N THR A 129 3.36 7.83 8.64
CA THR A 129 4.05 8.42 9.80
C THR A 129 4.87 7.40 10.60
N ARG A 130 4.51 6.10 10.55
CA ARG A 130 5.37 5.05 11.11
C ARG A 130 6.64 4.87 10.29
N GLY A 131 6.67 5.30 9.01
CA GLY A 131 7.89 5.37 8.20
C GLY A 131 8.90 6.43 8.66
N VAL A 132 8.51 7.42 9.47
CA VAL A 132 9.44 8.40 10.09
C VAL A 132 10.00 7.89 11.42
N ARG A 133 9.37 6.89 12.05
CA ARG A 133 9.95 6.13 13.15
C ARG A 133 10.48 4.81 12.63
N GLU A 134 11.79 4.78 12.34
CA GLU A 134 12.54 3.62 11.86
C GLU A 134 11.88 2.97 10.63
N HIS A 135 12.46 3.13 9.46
CA HIS A 135 12.21 2.22 8.34
C HIS A 135 12.09 0.83 8.93
N ARG A 136 10.89 0.27 8.97
CA ARG A 136 10.73 -1.13 9.34
C ARG A 136 11.27 -1.98 8.21
N THR A 137 12.57 -1.85 8.00
CA THR A 137 13.32 -2.84 7.26
C THR A 137 13.25 -4.10 8.10
N LEU A 138 12.36 -5.00 7.72
CA LEU A 138 12.34 -6.32 8.33
C LEU A 138 13.66 -6.98 7.94
N ARG A 139 14.47 -7.31 8.92
CA ARG A 139 15.75 -8.00 8.69
C ARG A 139 15.66 -9.43 9.16
N ILE A 140 16.17 -10.33 8.31
CA ILE A 140 16.33 -11.74 8.63
C ILE A 140 17.62 -12.24 7.96
N GLY A 141 18.68 -12.41 8.74
CA GLY A 141 20.01 -12.67 8.20
C GLY A 141 20.43 -11.60 7.19
N PRO A 142 20.91 -11.98 6.01
CA PRO A 142 21.35 -11.05 4.96
C PRO A 142 20.20 -10.34 4.21
N LEU A 143 18.95 -10.72 4.49
CA LEU A 143 17.78 -10.10 3.86
C LEU A 143 17.33 -8.84 4.60
N ALA A 144 17.11 -7.78 3.84
CA ALA A 144 16.45 -6.56 4.29
C ALA A 144 15.23 -6.30 3.41
N ILE A 145 14.05 -6.16 4.02
CA ILE A 145 12.77 -5.95 3.33
C ILE A 145 12.24 -4.60 3.74
N ASP A 146 12.25 -3.65 2.83
CA ASP A 146 11.57 -2.38 2.99
C ASP A 146 10.10 -2.55 2.60
N ALA A 147 9.24 -2.62 3.61
CA ALA A 147 7.82 -2.89 3.40
C ALA A 147 7.08 -1.71 2.74
N ASP A 148 7.61 -0.51 2.89
CA ASP A 148 6.98 0.71 2.39
C ASP A 148 7.36 0.97 0.92
N ARG A 149 8.62 0.69 0.58
CA ARG A 149 9.13 0.86 -0.79
C ARG A 149 8.95 -0.39 -1.67
N HIS A 150 8.47 -1.49 -1.11
CA HIS A 150 8.37 -2.81 -1.78
C HIS A 150 9.74 -3.29 -2.34
N VAL A 151 10.82 -2.96 -1.64
CA VAL A 151 12.19 -3.32 -2.01
C VAL A 151 12.69 -4.46 -1.13
N VAL A 152 13.35 -5.42 -1.74
CA VAL A 152 14.05 -6.51 -1.06
C VAL A 152 15.53 -6.45 -1.41
N LEU A 153 16.37 -6.41 -0.40
CA LEU A 153 17.82 -6.45 -0.55
C LEU A 153 18.35 -7.78 -0.01
N LEU A 154 19.23 -8.44 -0.76
CA LEU A 154 20.06 -9.56 -0.31
C LEU A 154 21.51 -9.09 -0.29
N ASP A 155 22.14 -9.07 0.87
CA ASP A 155 23.50 -8.52 1.06
C ASP A 155 23.66 -7.09 0.49
N GLY A 156 22.61 -6.26 0.61
CA GLY A 156 22.59 -4.89 0.09
C GLY A 156 22.31 -4.76 -1.41
N VAL A 157 22.16 -5.87 -2.14
CA VAL A 157 21.81 -5.87 -3.57
C VAL A 157 20.29 -6.06 -3.73
N GLU A 158 19.66 -5.21 -4.55
CA GLU A 158 18.23 -5.29 -4.80
C GLU A 158 17.86 -6.53 -5.62
N VAL A 159 16.86 -7.27 -5.14
CA VAL A 159 16.27 -8.44 -5.80
C VAL A 159 14.84 -8.14 -6.21
N THR A 160 14.59 -8.20 -7.52
CA THR A 160 13.26 -7.93 -8.07
C THR A 160 12.29 -9.09 -7.81
N LEU A 161 11.29 -8.82 -7.00
CA LEU A 161 10.17 -9.72 -6.74
C LEU A 161 8.90 -9.22 -7.42
N THR A 162 8.02 -10.14 -7.82
CA THR A 162 6.65 -9.77 -8.20
C THR A 162 5.85 -9.37 -6.95
N ALA A 163 4.77 -8.62 -7.12
CA ALA A 163 3.94 -8.17 -5.99
C ALA A 163 3.51 -9.33 -5.07
N LYS A 164 3.13 -10.49 -5.62
CA LYS A 164 2.73 -11.65 -4.81
C LYS A 164 3.90 -12.37 -4.14
N GLU A 165 5.06 -12.41 -4.76
CA GLU A 165 6.28 -12.91 -4.13
C GLU A 165 6.71 -12.02 -2.97
N PHE A 166 6.66 -10.70 -3.15
CA PHE A 166 6.93 -9.74 -2.09
C PHE A 166 5.98 -9.87 -0.91
N LEU A 167 4.66 -9.89 -1.17
CA LEU A 167 3.65 -10.03 -0.11
C LEU A 167 3.78 -11.36 0.63
N LEU A 168 4.08 -12.45 -0.07
CA LEU A 168 4.31 -13.76 0.54
C LEU A 168 5.55 -13.75 1.42
N LEU A 169 6.66 -13.19 0.94
CA LEU A 169 7.89 -13.07 1.72
C LEU A 169 7.68 -12.23 2.97
N LYS A 170 7.07 -11.05 2.82
CA LYS A 170 6.73 -10.17 3.95
C LYS A 170 5.90 -10.89 4.99
N TYR A 171 4.83 -11.57 4.56
CA TYR A 171 3.94 -12.31 5.45
C TYR A 171 4.66 -13.42 6.22
N LEU A 172 5.55 -14.17 5.56
CA LEU A 172 6.37 -15.20 6.18
C LEU A 172 7.32 -14.62 7.24
N VAL A 173 7.95 -13.48 6.95
CA VAL A 173 8.89 -12.80 7.86
C VAL A 173 8.15 -12.23 9.09
N GLU A 174 6.99 -11.63 8.90
CA GLU A 174 6.15 -11.12 9.99
C GLU A 174 5.64 -12.25 10.92
N HIS A 175 5.50 -13.47 10.40
CA HIS A 175 5.03 -14.64 11.13
C HIS A 175 6.12 -15.70 11.34
N ARG A 176 7.39 -15.28 11.34
CA ARG A 176 8.53 -16.20 11.50
C ARG A 176 8.38 -17.10 12.73
N GLY A 177 8.87 -18.31 12.63
CA GLY A 177 8.78 -19.31 13.70
C GLY A 177 7.43 -20.05 13.77
N ARG A 178 6.39 -19.57 13.07
CA ARG A 178 5.05 -20.18 13.06
C ARG A 178 4.85 -21.06 11.83
N VAL A 179 4.12 -22.15 11.99
CA VAL A 179 3.66 -22.97 10.85
C VAL A 179 2.40 -22.31 10.28
N LEU A 180 2.45 -21.94 9.01
CA LEU A 180 1.35 -21.31 8.28
C LEU A 180 0.79 -22.31 7.27
N SER A 181 -0.51 -22.57 7.36
CA SER A 181 -1.16 -23.48 6.41
C SER A 181 -1.21 -22.84 5.01
N ARG A 182 -1.32 -23.71 3.98
CA ARG A 182 -1.48 -23.22 2.60
C ARG A 182 -2.74 -22.39 2.42
N ASP A 183 -3.81 -22.75 3.10
CA ASP A 183 -5.09 -22.03 3.06
C ASP A 183 -4.97 -20.65 3.71
N VAL A 184 -4.31 -20.54 4.85
CA VAL A 184 -4.03 -19.25 5.51
C VAL A 184 -3.16 -18.37 4.61
N LEU A 185 -2.06 -18.92 4.06
CA LEU A 185 -1.20 -18.18 3.14
C LEU A 185 -1.97 -17.71 1.88
N LEU A 186 -2.81 -18.58 1.33
CA LEU A 186 -3.62 -18.27 0.17
C LEU A 186 -4.64 -17.16 0.49
N SER A 187 -5.37 -17.28 1.59
CA SER A 187 -6.35 -16.30 2.04
C SER A 187 -5.72 -14.93 2.32
N ASP A 188 -4.61 -14.89 3.05
CA ASP A 188 -4.06 -13.65 3.56
C ASP A 188 -3.18 -12.91 2.53
N VAL A 189 -2.55 -13.65 1.60
CA VAL A 189 -1.69 -13.08 0.56
C VAL A 189 -2.45 -12.84 -0.76
N TRP A 190 -3.40 -13.70 -1.12
CA TRP A 190 -4.18 -13.60 -2.36
C TRP A 190 -5.60 -13.05 -2.14
N GLY A 191 -6.12 -13.13 -0.91
CA GLY A 191 -7.43 -12.63 -0.51
C GLY A 191 -8.49 -13.73 -0.41
N TYR A 192 -9.48 -13.53 0.46
CA TYR A 192 -10.57 -14.50 0.76
C TYR A 192 -11.41 -14.92 -0.45
N LYS A 193 -11.44 -14.15 -1.53
CA LYS A 193 -12.20 -14.48 -2.76
C LYS A 193 -11.38 -15.25 -3.79
N TYR A 194 -10.15 -15.60 -3.48
CA TYR A 194 -9.32 -16.33 -4.42
C TYR A 194 -9.79 -17.79 -4.55
N THR A 195 -10.28 -18.16 -5.71
CA THR A 195 -10.81 -19.50 -6.02
C THR A 195 -9.76 -20.49 -6.56
N GLY A 196 -8.49 -20.07 -6.57
CA GLY A 196 -7.38 -20.89 -7.08
C GLY A 196 -6.96 -22.00 -6.12
N SER A 197 -6.18 -22.95 -6.67
CA SER A 197 -5.62 -24.06 -5.90
C SER A 197 -4.55 -23.61 -4.92
N THR A 198 -4.45 -24.24 -3.76
CA THR A 198 -3.37 -24.05 -2.78
C THR A 198 -1.97 -24.33 -3.35
N ARG A 199 -1.88 -25.03 -4.49
CA ARG A 199 -0.63 -25.20 -5.27
C ARG A 199 -0.03 -23.87 -5.72
N THR A 200 -0.82 -22.80 -5.82
CA THR A 200 -0.33 -21.45 -6.10
C THR A 200 0.71 -21.01 -5.07
N VAL A 201 0.49 -21.32 -3.80
CA VAL A 201 1.45 -21.04 -2.73
C VAL A 201 2.77 -21.79 -2.97
N ASP A 202 2.69 -23.10 -3.30
CA ASP A 202 3.88 -23.92 -3.53
C ASP A 202 4.75 -23.37 -4.68
N VAL A 203 4.10 -22.91 -5.77
CA VAL A 203 4.80 -22.29 -6.90
C VAL A 203 5.53 -21.00 -6.49
N HIS A 204 4.90 -20.15 -5.68
CA HIS A 204 5.53 -18.90 -5.26
C HIS A 204 6.62 -19.11 -4.21
N ILE A 205 6.47 -20.11 -3.32
CA ILE A 205 7.55 -20.52 -2.42
C ILE A 205 8.77 -21.00 -3.22
N ARG A 206 8.55 -21.82 -4.27
CA ARG A 206 9.64 -22.27 -5.15
C ARG A 206 10.34 -21.08 -5.80
N ARG A 207 9.58 -20.13 -6.39
CA ARG A 207 10.14 -18.93 -7.04
C ARG A 207 10.92 -18.04 -6.06
N LEU A 208 10.42 -17.88 -4.82
CA LEU A 208 11.14 -17.18 -3.77
C LEU A 208 12.49 -17.82 -3.46
N ARG A 209 12.55 -19.17 -3.37
CA ARG A 209 13.80 -19.90 -3.15
C ARG A 209 14.77 -19.78 -4.32
N GLU A 210 14.25 -19.74 -5.56
CA GLU A 210 15.05 -19.54 -6.77
C GLU A 210 15.66 -18.13 -6.83
N LYS A 211 14.89 -17.09 -6.47
CA LYS A 211 15.32 -15.68 -6.48
C LYS A 211 16.17 -15.29 -5.27
N LEU A 212 15.91 -15.92 -4.13
CA LEU A 212 16.54 -15.69 -2.84
C LEU A 212 17.06 -17.02 -2.30
N PRO A 213 18.24 -17.51 -2.73
CA PRO A 213 18.74 -18.83 -2.36
C PRO A 213 18.83 -19.09 -0.86
N VAL A 214 19.09 -18.03 -0.07
CA VAL A 214 19.10 -18.06 1.39
C VAL A 214 17.77 -18.58 1.99
N LEU A 215 16.66 -18.43 1.28
CA LEU A 215 15.35 -18.94 1.70
C LEU A 215 15.17 -20.44 1.48
N SER A 216 16.06 -21.11 0.75
CA SER A 216 15.95 -22.55 0.49
C SER A 216 16.00 -23.38 1.78
N GLU A 217 16.83 -22.96 2.71
CA GLU A 217 16.94 -23.59 4.04
C GLU A 217 16.02 -22.91 5.07
N ALA A 218 15.82 -21.60 4.95
CA ALA A 218 15.03 -20.84 5.91
C ALA A 218 13.52 -21.12 5.81
N ILE A 219 12.97 -21.32 4.60
CA ILE A 219 11.58 -21.72 4.45
C ILE A 219 11.50 -23.24 4.52
N THR A 220 11.06 -23.78 5.66
CA THR A 220 10.87 -25.21 5.88
C THR A 220 9.46 -25.63 5.43
N THR A 221 9.38 -26.72 4.64
CA THR A 221 8.10 -27.35 4.32
C THR A 221 7.68 -28.31 5.45
N VAL A 222 6.58 -27.98 6.11
CA VAL A 222 5.97 -28.87 7.11
C VAL A 222 4.94 -29.74 6.38
N LYS A 223 5.28 -31.03 6.20
CA LYS A 223 4.45 -31.98 5.43
C LYS A 223 3.01 -31.94 5.92
N GLN A 224 2.04 -31.95 4.99
CA GLN A 224 0.60 -31.87 5.19
C GLN A 224 0.07 -30.56 5.81
N PHE A 225 0.90 -29.75 6.47
CA PHE A 225 0.47 -28.51 7.12
C PHE A 225 0.73 -27.27 6.29
N GLY A 226 1.95 -27.04 5.81
CA GLY A 226 2.27 -25.81 5.06
C GLY A 226 3.75 -25.42 5.14
N TYR A 227 4.01 -24.17 5.48
CA TYR A 227 5.36 -23.60 5.48
C TYR A 227 5.67 -22.87 6.79
N LYS A 228 6.93 -22.87 7.15
CA LYS A 228 7.46 -22.16 8.30
C LYS A 228 8.75 -21.47 7.90
N LEU A 229 8.87 -20.18 8.18
CA LEU A 229 10.12 -19.46 8.07
C LEU A 229 10.87 -19.56 9.40
N VAL A 230 12.12 -20.01 9.35
CA VAL A 230 13.04 -20.07 10.50
C VAL A 230 14.05 -18.92 10.41
N GLU A 231 14.79 -18.69 11.49
CA GLU A 231 15.89 -17.72 11.49
C GLU A 231 16.93 -18.08 10.42
N ILE A 232 17.48 -17.04 9.77
CA ILE A 232 18.61 -17.18 8.87
C ILE A 232 19.85 -16.74 9.64
N PRO A 233 20.86 -17.59 9.82
CA PRO A 233 22.12 -17.17 10.42
C PRO A 233 22.75 -16.01 9.62
N LEU A 234 23.45 -15.13 10.32
CA LEU A 234 24.29 -14.08 9.73
C LEU A 234 25.52 -14.71 9.08
#